data_0017a454349f5f4328bbf304417cc5d1
#
_entry.id   0017a454349f5f4328bbf304417cc5d1
#
_cell.length_a   1.000
_cell.length_b   1.000
_cell.length_c   1.000
_cell.angle_alpha   90.00
_cell.angle_beta   90.00
_cell.angle_gamma   90.00
#
_symmetry.space_group_name_H-M   'P 1'
#
loop_
_entity.id
_entity.type
_entity.pdbx_description
1 polymer ?
#
loop_
_entity_poly.entity_id
_entity_poly.type
_entity_poly.pdbx_seq_one_letter_code
_entity_poly.pdbx_strand_id
1 'polypeptide(L)'
;MQMNFTLSGKEIAFDIAHCTVAGWTGRDAHAIQHHIDELAAIGVKPPSSVPLYYRTASGMVTQQDRIEVVGKGTSGEIEPFLIASDGVLYLGLASDHTDRELEAHSVALSKQICEKPVAKEIWRFDEVADHIEQIEMRSWISEQDGDDWVLYQEGTIASIRPLSDLIDGSGLMSSAPAGKASVMLCGTLGAKGGVRPAKRFKMALHDPVLGRTIEHSYAINELPEIA
;
A
#
# COMPACT_ATOMS: atom_id res chain seq x y z
N MET A 1 1.83 -16.94 -6.77
CA MET A 1 2.54 -16.97 -5.47
C MET A 1 1.53 -17.29 -4.38
N GLN A 2 1.74 -18.38 -3.62
CA GLN A 2 0.81 -18.72 -2.53
C GLN A 2 1.11 -17.92 -1.27
N MET A 3 0.04 -17.40 -0.66
CA MET A 3 0.09 -16.68 0.62
C MET A 3 -1.09 -17.08 1.48
N ASN A 4 -0.84 -17.21 2.79
CA ASN A 4 -1.86 -17.54 3.79
C ASN A 4 -2.25 -16.29 4.56
N PHE A 5 -3.54 -16.07 4.68
CA PHE A 5 -4.12 -14.98 5.46
C PHE A 5 -5.03 -15.53 6.56
N THR A 6 -5.36 -14.68 7.52
CA THR A 6 -6.30 -14.99 8.59
C THR A 6 -7.60 -14.22 8.38
N LEU A 7 -8.70 -14.92 8.21
CA LEU A 7 -10.05 -14.37 8.11
C LEU A 7 -10.87 -14.84 9.30
N SER A 8 -11.26 -13.92 10.19
CA SER A 8 -12.05 -14.24 11.39
C SER A 8 -11.45 -15.41 12.20
N GLY A 9 -10.12 -15.40 12.38
CA GLY A 9 -9.39 -16.44 13.14
C GLY A 9 -9.15 -17.76 12.39
N LYS A 10 -9.54 -17.86 11.12
CA LYS A 10 -9.30 -19.05 10.28
C LYS A 10 -8.32 -18.74 9.16
N GLU A 11 -7.44 -19.70 8.88
CA GLU A 11 -6.52 -19.57 7.75
C GLU A 11 -7.25 -19.72 6.41
N ILE A 12 -6.91 -18.85 5.46
CA ILE A 12 -7.33 -18.90 4.07
C ILE A 12 -6.12 -18.66 3.17
N ALA A 13 -5.96 -19.46 2.12
CA ALA A 13 -4.85 -19.38 1.19
C ALA A 13 -5.29 -18.77 -0.16
N PHE A 14 -4.44 -17.91 -0.72
CA PHE A 14 -4.62 -17.37 -2.07
C PHE A 14 -3.38 -17.64 -2.93
N ASP A 15 -3.61 -18.06 -4.19
CA ASP A 15 -2.55 -18.08 -5.21
C ASP A 15 -2.58 -16.73 -5.96
N ILE A 16 -1.76 -15.78 -5.49
CA ILE A 16 -1.70 -14.43 -6.04
C ILE A 16 -1.00 -14.46 -7.41
N ALA A 17 -1.74 -14.14 -8.46
CA ALA A 17 -1.23 -14.04 -9.83
C ALA A 17 -0.81 -12.61 -10.18
N HIS A 18 -1.54 -11.61 -9.69
CA HIS A 18 -1.36 -10.22 -10.08
C HIS A 18 -1.27 -9.30 -8.86
N CYS A 19 -0.33 -8.36 -8.89
CA CYS A 19 -0.24 -7.26 -7.93
C CYS A 19 -0.29 -5.93 -8.68
N THR A 20 -1.16 -5.03 -8.24
CA THR A 20 -1.33 -3.68 -8.75
C THR A 20 -1.09 -2.69 -7.62
N VAL A 21 -0.43 -1.58 -7.92
CA VAL A 21 -0.33 -0.42 -7.03
C VAL A 21 -1.06 0.74 -7.69
N ALA A 22 -2.09 1.26 -7.05
CA ALA A 22 -2.84 2.42 -7.53
C ALA A 22 -2.15 3.69 -7.05
N GLY A 23 -1.64 4.48 -7.97
CA GLY A 23 -1.02 5.77 -7.70
C GLY A 23 -1.94 6.94 -8.05
N TRP A 24 -1.65 8.13 -7.50
CA TRP A 24 -2.40 9.37 -7.75
C TRP A 24 -3.85 9.27 -7.31
N THR A 25 -4.08 8.62 -6.19
CA THR A 25 -5.41 8.22 -5.70
C THR A 25 -6.00 9.18 -4.67
N GLY A 26 -5.37 10.29 -4.35
CA GLY A 26 -5.96 11.30 -3.46
C GLY A 26 -7.34 11.73 -3.94
N ARG A 27 -8.26 11.97 -2.99
CA ARG A 27 -9.64 12.36 -3.31
C ARG A 27 -9.73 13.77 -3.87
N ASP A 28 -8.89 14.68 -3.42
CA ASP A 28 -8.83 16.06 -3.91
C ASP A 28 -8.07 16.13 -5.24
N ALA A 29 -8.82 16.23 -6.33
CA ALA A 29 -8.26 16.32 -7.67
C ALA A 29 -7.39 17.57 -7.88
N HIS A 30 -7.68 18.68 -7.19
CA HIS A 30 -6.87 19.91 -7.30
C HIS A 30 -5.52 19.72 -6.59
N ALA A 31 -5.52 19.10 -5.41
CA ALA A 31 -4.27 18.77 -4.70
C ALA A 31 -3.40 17.80 -5.50
N ILE A 32 -4.01 16.79 -6.14
CA ILE A 32 -3.30 15.86 -7.03
C ILE A 32 -2.69 16.59 -8.23
N GLN A 33 -3.46 17.47 -8.91
CA GLN A 33 -2.94 18.21 -10.06
C GLN A 33 -1.79 19.14 -9.65
N HIS A 34 -1.94 19.84 -8.53
CA HIS A 34 -0.88 20.70 -7.98
C HIS A 34 0.41 19.91 -7.72
N HIS A 35 0.29 18.74 -7.12
CA HIS A 35 1.45 17.86 -6.88
C HIS A 35 2.10 17.34 -8.17
N ILE A 36 1.31 17.02 -9.19
CA ILE A 36 1.81 16.66 -10.53
C ILE A 36 2.60 17.84 -11.13
N ASP A 37 2.09 19.05 -11.03
CA ASP A 37 2.73 20.26 -11.58
C ASP A 37 4.05 20.58 -10.84
N GLU A 38 4.09 20.43 -9.51
CA GLU A 38 5.32 20.57 -8.71
C GLU A 38 6.40 19.56 -9.14
N LEU A 39 6.03 18.29 -9.31
CA LEU A 39 6.96 17.25 -9.75
C LEU A 39 7.42 17.47 -11.19
N ALA A 40 6.53 17.92 -12.07
CA ALA A 40 6.88 18.27 -13.45
C ALA A 40 7.90 19.43 -13.52
N ALA A 41 7.78 20.41 -12.62
CA ALA A 41 8.71 21.54 -12.56
C ALA A 41 10.18 21.11 -12.20
N ILE A 42 10.35 19.99 -11.54
CA ILE A 42 11.66 19.41 -11.23
C ILE A 42 12.07 18.27 -12.17
N GLY A 43 11.32 18.08 -13.29
CA GLY A 43 11.67 17.15 -14.36
C GLY A 43 11.07 15.75 -14.23
N VAL A 44 10.21 15.48 -13.26
CA VAL A 44 9.48 14.22 -13.17
C VAL A 44 8.38 14.17 -14.24
N LYS A 45 8.36 13.10 -15.02
CA LYS A 45 7.35 12.92 -16.05
C LYS A 45 5.95 12.77 -15.43
N PRO A 46 4.95 13.57 -15.84
CA PRO A 46 3.60 13.44 -15.33
C PRO A 46 2.98 12.08 -15.68
N PRO A 47 2.03 11.57 -14.85
CA PRO A 47 1.33 10.33 -15.12
C PRO A 47 0.50 10.42 -16.40
N SER A 48 0.36 9.32 -17.13
CA SER A 48 -0.44 9.26 -18.36
C SER A 48 -1.95 9.30 -18.10
N SER A 49 -2.37 8.99 -16.89
CA SER A 49 -3.76 9.08 -16.41
C SER A 49 -3.79 9.24 -14.88
N VAL A 50 -4.92 9.71 -14.36
CA VAL A 50 -5.16 9.86 -12.92
C VAL A 50 -6.53 9.24 -12.58
N PRO A 51 -6.59 8.16 -11.79
CA PRO A 51 -5.48 7.41 -11.19
C PRO A 51 -4.69 6.60 -12.24
N LEU A 52 -3.51 6.11 -11.83
CA LEU A 52 -2.66 5.24 -12.65
C LEU A 52 -2.41 3.93 -11.90
N TYR A 53 -2.49 2.80 -12.61
CA TYR A 53 -2.39 1.47 -12.03
C TYR A 53 -1.07 0.82 -12.45
N TYR A 54 -0.08 0.82 -11.55
CA TYR A 54 1.21 0.20 -11.77
C TYR A 54 1.12 -1.31 -11.54
N ARG A 55 1.66 -2.09 -12.47
CA ARG A 55 1.77 -3.54 -12.31
C ARG A 55 3.14 -3.87 -11.71
N THR A 56 3.12 -4.53 -10.56
CA THR A 56 4.33 -5.07 -9.92
C THR A 56 4.31 -6.60 -9.95
N ALA A 57 5.48 -7.20 -9.79
CA ALA A 57 5.55 -8.66 -9.68
C ALA A 57 4.84 -9.13 -8.40
N SER A 58 4.01 -10.17 -8.51
CA SER A 58 3.30 -10.72 -7.34
C SER A 58 4.26 -11.21 -6.24
N GLY A 59 5.48 -11.61 -6.61
CA GLY A 59 6.53 -12.00 -5.67
C GLY A 59 7.07 -10.87 -4.79
N MET A 60 6.70 -9.61 -5.07
CA MET A 60 7.05 -8.48 -4.20
C MET A 60 6.15 -8.36 -2.96
N VAL A 61 4.98 -9.00 -2.96
CA VAL A 61 4.10 -9.02 -1.79
C VAL A 61 4.69 -9.92 -0.72
N THR A 62 4.85 -9.43 0.51
CA THR A 62 5.47 -10.18 1.60
C THR A 62 4.73 -10.01 2.92
N GLN A 63 4.76 -11.03 3.76
CA GLN A 63 4.24 -11.00 5.14
C GLN A 63 5.38 -11.08 6.17
N GLN A 64 6.61 -10.85 5.71
CA GLN A 64 7.78 -10.86 6.59
C GLN A 64 7.77 -9.64 7.51
N ASP A 65 8.37 -9.78 8.67
CA ASP A 65 8.61 -8.71 9.64
C ASP A 65 9.90 -7.92 9.37
N ARG A 66 10.53 -8.19 8.22
CA ARG A 66 11.72 -7.52 7.71
C ARG A 66 11.72 -7.53 6.19
N ILE A 67 12.14 -6.40 5.61
CA ILE A 67 12.44 -6.27 4.18
C ILE A 67 13.89 -5.84 3.97
N GLU A 68 14.42 -6.09 2.78
CA GLU A 68 15.72 -5.62 2.35
C GLU A 68 15.58 -4.60 1.23
N VAL A 69 16.28 -3.49 1.36
CA VAL A 69 16.24 -2.38 0.39
C VAL A 69 17.65 -1.95 0.03
N VAL A 70 17.87 -1.47 -1.17
CA VAL A 70 19.17 -0.94 -1.59
C VAL A 70 19.26 0.53 -1.19
N GLY A 71 20.35 0.90 -0.50
CA GLY A 71 20.58 2.27 -0.07
C GLY A 71 19.66 2.73 1.07
N LYS A 72 19.59 4.04 1.27
CA LYS A 72 18.90 4.69 2.40
C LYS A 72 17.65 5.47 1.98
N GLY A 73 17.42 5.60 0.68
CA GLY A 73 16.42 6.47 0.10
C GLY A 73 15.00 5.90 0.05
N THR A 74 14.63 4.94 0.94
CA THR A 74 13.33 4.28 0.88
C THR A 74 12.41 4.66 2.03
N SER A 75 11.10 4.57 1.83
CA SER A 75 10.10 4.80 2.89
C SER A 75 8.82 4.00 2.66
N GLY A 76 8.14 3.65 3.77
CA GLY A 76 6.84 2.99 3.75
C GLY A 76 5.69 3.98 3.53
N GLU A 77 4.58 3.45 3.02
CA GLU A 77 3.31 4.16 2.84
C GLU A 77 2.16 3.21 3.21
N ILE A 78 1.37 3.58 4.24
CA ILE A 78 0.21 2.78 4.62
C ILE A 78 -0.87 2.85 3.55
N GLU A 79 -1.43 1.69 3.16
CA GLU A 79 -2.47 1.59 2.15
C GLU A 79 -3.53 0.54 2.50
N PRO A 80 -4.80 0.77 2.16
CA PRO A 80 -5.77 -0.31 2.08
C PRO A 80 -5.29 -1.33 1.04
N PHE A 81 -5.39 -2.61 1.38
CA PHE A 81 -5.00 -3.71 0.53
C PHE A 81 -6.21 -4.54 0.15
N LEU A 82 -6.49 -4.68 -1.13
CA LEU A 82 -7.62 -5.46 -1.62
C LEU A 82 -7.14 -6.78 -2.22
N ILE A 83 -7.88 -7.86 -1.93
CA ILE A 83 -7.69 -9.19 -2.53
C ILE A 83 -9.00 -9.57 -3.21
N ALA A 84 -8.96 -9.84 -4.51
CA ALA A 84 -10.07 -10.37 -5.28
C ALA A 84 -9.78 -11.82 -5.67
N SER A 85 -10.65 -12.76 -5.29
CA SER A 85 -10.55 -14.17 -5.62
C SER A 85 -11.93 -14.79 -5.77
N ASP A 86 -12.16 -15.48 -6.89
CA ASP A 86 -13.41 -16.21 -7.18
C ASP A 86 -14.69 -15.40 -6.93
N GLY A 87 -14.66 -14.12 -7.33
CA GLY A 87 -15.79 -13.19 -7.17
C GLY A 87 -15.98 -12.61 -5.77
N VAL A 88 -15.11 -12.96 -4.82
CA VAL A 88 -15.12 -12.43 -3.44
C VAL A 88 -14.02 -11.41 -3.27
N LEU A 89 -14.33 -10.32 -2.58
CA LEU A 89 -13.40 -9.25 -2.26
C LEU A 89 -13.09 -9.21 -0.76
N TYR A 90 -11.82 -9.00 -0.43
CA TYR A 90 -11.34 -8.87 0.96
C TYR A 90 -10.56 -7.58 1.11
N LEU A 91 -10.63 -7.00 2.31
CA LEU A 91 -9.86 -5.83 2.74
C LEU A 91 -8.77 -6.27 3.71
N GLY A 92 -7.57 -5.83 3.46
CA GLY A 92 -6.40 -5.97 4.31
C GLY A 92 -5.62 -4.68 4.42
N LEU A 93 -4.39 -4.76 4.86
CA LEU A 93 -3.49 -3.65 5.11
C LEU A 93 -2.13 -3.94 4.47
N ALA A 94 -1.58 -2.96 3.76
CA ALA A 94 -0.28 -3.03 3.12
C ALA A 94 0.57 -1.79 3.35
N SER A 95 1.86 -1.91 3.06
CA SER A 95 2.74 -0.78 2.81
C SER A 95 3.25 -0.81 1.38
N ASP A 96 3.01 0.27 0.63
CA ASP A 96 3.71 0.52 -0.63
C ASP A 96 5.11 1.07 -0.32
N HIS A 97 6.02 0.19 0.13
CA HIS A 97 7.40 0.59 0.37
C HIS A 97 8.05 0.98 -0.96
N THR A 98 8.65 2.17 -1.02
CA THR A 98 9.07 2.82 -2.26
C THR A 98 10.46 3.40 -2.12
N ASP A 99 11.28 3.22 -3.15
CA ASP A 99 12.56 3.90 -3.31
C ASP A 99 12.32 5.32 -3.84
N ARG A 100 12.62 6.33 -3.02
CA ARG A 100 12.31 7.73 -3.33
C ARG A 100 13.28 8.36 -4.32
N GLU A 101 14.50 7.90 -4.35
CA GLU A 101 15.49 8.37 -5.33
C GLU A 101 15.13 7.86 -6.73
N LEU A 102 14.80 6.58 -6.83
CA LEU A 102 14.35 5.99 -8.09
C LEU A 102 12.98 6.52 -8.53
N GLU A 103 12.10 6.89 -7.60
CA GLU A 103 10.78 7.46 -7.90
C GLU A 103 10.88 8.76 -8.70
N ALA A 104 11.90 9.59 -8.45
CA ALA A 104 12.19 10.79 -9.21
C ALA A 104 12.51 10.49 -10.69
N HIS A 105 12.97 9.29 -11.01
CA HIS A 105 13.28 8.87 -12.38
C HIS A 105 12.16 8.04 -13.00
N SER A 106 11.55 7.15 -12.23
CA SER A 106 10.49 6.26 -12.70
C SER A 106 9.68 5.71 -11.53
N VAL A 107 8.44 6.19 -11.39
CA VAL A 107 7.50 5.69 -10.37
C VAL A 107 7.27 4.18 -10.52
N ALA A 108 7.14 3.67 -11.74
CA ALA A 108 6.93 2.24 -11.96
C ALA A 108 8.10 1.38 -11.47
N LEU A 109 9.35 1.83 -11.67
CA LEU A 109 10.54 1.10 -11.21
C LEU A 109 10.69 1.21 -9.68
N SER A 110 10.42 2.36 -9.10
CA SER A 110 10.49 2.55 -7.64
C SER A 110 9.50 1.66 -6.89
N LYS A 111 8.31 1.42 -7.45
CA LYS A 111 7.32 0.48 -6.91
C LYS A 111 7.76 -0.98 -7.06
N GLN A 112 8.47 -1.30 -8.13
CA GLN A 112 8.91 -2.67 -8.44
C GLN A 112 10.14 -3.09 -7.62
N ILE A 113 11.03 -2.18 -7.23
CA ILE A 113 12.30 -2.56 -6.60
C ILE A 113 12.17 -2.90 -5.11
N CYS A 114 11.13 -2.43 -4.43
CA CYS A 114 10.89 -2.65 -3.01
C CYS A 114 9.76 -3.65 -2.78
N GLU A 115 9.93 -4.54 -1.80
CA GLU A 115 8.87 -5.43 -1.33
C GLU A 115 7.66 -4.65 -0.82
N LYS A 116 6.49 -5.29 -0.86
CA LYS A 116 5.20 -4.74 -0.41
C LYS A 116 4.74 -5.51 0.83
N PRO A 117 5.13 -5.07 2.04
CA PRO A 117 4.68 -5.69 3.28
C PRO A 117 3.17 -5.63 3.44
N VAL A 118 2.56 -6.77 3.75
CA VAL A 118 1.11 -6.88 3.99
C VAL A 118 0.83 -7.58 5.31
N ALA A 119 -0.24 -7.18 5.98
CA ALA A 119 -0.71 -7.84 7.18
C ALA A 119 -1.24 -9.26 6.86
N LYS A 120 -1.19 -10.15 7.86
CA LYS A 120 -1.77 -11.49 7.73
C LYS A 120 -3.27 -11.49 7.88
N GLU A 121 -3.83 -10.60 8.70
CA GLU A 121 -5.27 -10.50 8.93
C GLU A 121 -5.95 -9.75 7.80
N ILE A 122 -7.13 -10.23 7.42
CA ILE A 122 -8.01 -9.61 6.42
C ILE A 122 -9.46 -9.67 6.88
N TRP A 123 -10.29 -8.80 6.34
CA TRP A 123 -11.74 -8.79 6.52
C TRP A 123 -12.45 -9.07 5.20
N ARG A 124 -13.67 -9.59 5.25
CA ARG A 124 -14.54 -9.58 4.08
C ARG A 124 -14.90 -8.12 3.76
N PHE A 125 -14.82 -7.77 2.49
CA PHE A 125 -15.12 -6.40 2.06
C PHE A 125 -16.60 -6.04 2.28
N ASP A 126 -17.51 -6.99 2.07
CA ASP A 126 -18.95 -6.79 2.27
C ASP A 126 -19.34 -6.49 3.73
N GLU A 127 -18.53 -6.90 4.73
CA GLU A 127 -18.75 -6.55 6.13
C GLU A 127 -18.47 -5.07 6.44
N VAL A 128 -17.65 -4.40 5.65
CA VAL A 128 -17.19 -3.04 5.88
C VAL A 128 -17.64 -2.05 4.82
N ALA A 129 -18.27 -2.52 3.75
CA ALA A 129 -18.62 -1.71 2.57
C ALA A 129 -19.48 -0.48 2.94
N ASP A 130 -20.45 -0.62 3.83
CA ASP A 130 -21.37 0.45 4.21
C ASP A 130 -20.71 1.57 5.04
N HIS A 131 -19.55 1.30 5.64
CA HIS A 131 -18.80 2.26 6.45
C HIS A 131 -17.31 2.35 6.09
N ILE A 132 -16.95 1.89 4.90
CA ILE A 132 -15.57 1.80 4.42
C ILE A 132 -14.79 3.12 4.57
N GLU A 133 -15.43 4.25 4.35
CA GLU A 133 -14.82 5.58 4.47
C GLU A 133 -14.53 6.02 5.91
N GLN A 134 -15.13 5.36 6.91
CA GLN A 134 -14.88 5.62 8.32
C GLN A 134 -13.67 4.86 8.86
N ILE A 135 -13.17 3.88 8.12
CA ILE A 135 -12.01 3.08 8.54
C ILE A 135 -10.77 3.98 8.62
N GLU A 136 -10.15 3.95 9.79
CA GLU A 136 -8.99 4.76 10.12
C GLU A 136 -7.70 4.08 9.68
N MET A 137 -6.77 4.88 9.17
CA MET A 137 -5.44 4.47 8.73
C MET A 137 -4.41 5.24 9.54
N ARG A 138 -3.51 4.54 10.23
CA ARG A 138 -2.39 5.14 10.95
C ARG A 138 -1.09 4.39 10.69
N SER A 139 -0.02 5.14 10.49
CA SER A 139 1.33 4.57 10.46
C SER A 139 2.28 5.31 11.38
N TRP A 140 3.29 4.60 11.83
CA TRP A 140 4.36 5.11 12.69
C TRP A 140 5.70 4.66 12.13
N ILE A 141 6.72 5.47 12.33
CA ILE A 141 8.09 5.16 12.00
C ILE A 141 8.97 5.21 13.24
N SER A 142 10.06 4.45 13.21
CA SER A 142 11.20 4.59 14.12
C SER A 142 12.41 4.85 13.25
N GLU A 143 12.98 6.06 13.36
CA GLU A 143 13.99 6.54 12.41
C GLU A 143 15.36 5.90 12.65
N GLN A 144 15.65 5.50 13.90
CA GLN A 144 16.86 4.76 14.27
C GLN A 144 16.53 3.51 15.08
N ASP A 145 17.49 2.60 15.22
CA ASP A 145 17.31 1.42 16.04
C ASP A 145 17.14 1.80 17.51
N GLY A 146 16.03 1.33 18.12
CA GLY A 146 15.72 1.60 19.50
C GLY A 146 14.94 2.89 19.76
N ASP A 147 14.72 3.72 18.77
CA ASP A 147 13.87 4.91 18.90
C ASP A 147 12.42 4.58 19.18
N ASP A 148 11.72 5.50 19.82
CA ASP A 148 10.28 5.46 20.00
C ASP A 148 9.54 5.58 18.66
N TRP A 149 8.31 5.07 18.64
CA TRP A 149 7.44 5.20 17.49
C TRP A 149 6.91 6.64 17.35
N VAL A 150 7.12 7.25 16.19
CA VAL A 150 6.61 8.58 15.84
C VAL A 150 5.45 8.41 14.85
N LEU A 151 4.31 9.04 15.11
CA LEU A 151 3.16 9.06 14.21
C LEU A 151 3.56 9.69 12.87
N TYR A 152 3.39 8.93 11.79
CA TYR A 152 3.88 9.28 10.45
C TYR A 152 2.76 9.59 9.47
N GLN A 153 1.70 8.79 9.46
CA GLN A 153 0.52 9.04 8.64
C GLN A 153 -0.74 8.82 9.48
N GLU A 154 -1.79 9.60 9.24
CA GLU A 154 -3.06 9.50 9.94
C GLU A 154 -4.18 10.08 9.10
N GLY A 155 -5.27 9.34 8.98
CA GLY A 155 -6.49 9.73 8.28
C GLY A 155 -7.46 8.56 8.18
N THR A 156 -8.37 8.64 7.24
CA THR A 156 -9.32 7.56 6.93
C THR A 156 -9.26 7.19 5.45
N ILE A 157 -9.89 6.08 5.08
CA ILE A 157 -10.03 5.67 3.67
C ILE A 157 -10.77 6.76 2.84
N ALA A 158 -11.59 7.62 3.47
CA ALA A 158 -12.18 8.77 2.79
C ALA A 158 -11.17 9.78 2.20
N SER A 159 -9.90 9.72 2.60
CA SER A 159 -8.87 10.63 2.07
C SER A 159 -8.38 10.24 0.67
N ILE A 160 -8.65 9.01 0.24
CA ILE A 160 -8.37 8.52 -1.11
C ILE A 160 -9.66 8.41 -1.93
N ARG A 161 -9.53 8.18 -3.24
CA ARG A 161 -10.68 7.92 -4.11
C ARG A 161 -11.52 6.77 -3.57
N PRO A 162 -12.85 6.76 -3.81
CA PRO A 162 -13.69 5.64 -3.44
C PRO A 162 -13.06 4.32 -3.91
N LEU A 163 -13.00 3.33 -3.03
CA LEU A 163 -12.41 2.03 -3.39
C LEU A 163 -13.18 1.37 -4.54
N SER A 164 -14.49 1.61 -4.66
CA SER A 164 -15.29 1.18 -5.83
C SER A 164 -14.69 1.66 -7.15
N ASP A 165 -14.32 2.94 -7.24
CA ASP A 165 -13.75 3.52 -8.46
C ASP A 165 -12.39 2.91 -8.80
N LEU A 166 -11.58 2.61 -7.77
CA LEU A 166 -10.28 1.97 -7.92
C LEU A 166 -10.43 0.50 -8.35
N ILE A 167 -11.40 -0.22 -7.78
CA ILE A 167 -11.73 -1.61 -8.16
C ILE A 167 -12.13 -1.68 -9.63
N ASP A 168 -13.05 -0.81 -10.05
CA ASP A 168 -13.56 -0.78 -11.42
C ASP A 168 -12.47 -0.33 -12.40
N GLY A 169 -11.77 0.76 -12.09
CA GLY A 169 -10.74 1.34 -12.95
C GLY A 169 -9.53 0.43 -13.15
N SER A 170 -9.17 -0.37 -12.15
CA SER A 170 -8.06 -1.34 -12.23
C SER A 170 -8.45 -2.67 -12.90
N GLY A 171 -9.76 -2.96 -12.99
CA GLY A 171 -10.26 -4.27 -13.38
C GLY A 171 -9.89 -5.38 -12.38
N LEU A 172 -9.74 -5.06 -11.10
CA LEU A 172 -9.27 -5.96 -10.05
C LEU A 172 -10.04 -7.28 -10.02
N MET A 173 -11.37 -7.22 -10.11
CA MET A 173 -12.24 -8.40 -10.01
C MET A 173 -12.11 -9.38 -11.18
N SER A 174 -11.62 -8.94 -12.33
CA SER A 174 -11.51 -9.74 -13.56
C SER A 174 -10.08 -10.01 -14.01
N SER A 175 -9.09 -9.43 -13.32
CA SER A 175 -7.70 -9.47 -13.79
C SER A 175 -6.99 -10.79 -13.54
N ALA A 176 -7.41 -11.58 -12.54
CA ALA A 176 -6.80 -12.88 -12.26
C ALA A 176 -7.38 -14.00 -13.14
N PRO A 177 -6.56 -15.00 -13.52
CA PRO A 177 -7.07 -16.25 -14.05
C PRO A 177 -7.97 -16.97 -13.03
N ALA A 178 -8.88 -17.82 -13.51
CA ALA A 178 -9.76 -18.61 -12.65
C ALA A 178 -8.98 -19.42 -11.60
N GLY A 179 -9.46 -19.42 -10.36
CA GLY A 179 -8.81 -20.08 -9.22
C GLY A 179 -7.55 -19.37 -8.70
N LYS A 180 -7.31 -18.14 -9.16
CA LYS A 180 -6.20 -17.28 -8.66
C LYS A 180 -6.73 -15.96 -8.13
N ALA A 181 -5.91 -15.28 -7.35
CA ALA A 181 -6.22 -13.98 -6.80
C ALA A 181 -5.47 -12.85 -7.51
N SER A 182 -6.11 -11.69 -7.59
CA SER A 182 -5.48 -10.41 -7.85
C SER A 182 -5.46 -9.56 -6.59
N VAL A 183 -4.39 -8.81 -6.38
CA VAL A 183 -4.28 -7.89 -5.24
C VAL A 183 -4.01 -6.47 -5.72
N MET A 184 -4.44 -5.50 -4.90
CA MET A 184 -4.22 -4.08 -5.16
C MET A 184 -3.91 -3.33 -3.87
N LEU A 185 -2.85 -2.52 -3.91
CA LEU A 185 -2.60 -1.43 -2.97
C LEU A 185 -3.32 -0.19 -3.51
N CYS A 186 -4.07 0.51 -2.65
CA CYS A 186 -5.11 1.46 -3.11
C CYS A 186 -4.71 2.93 -2.99
N GLY A 187 -3.50 3.22 -2.57
CA GLY A 187 -3.02 4.57 -2.34
C GLY A 187 -3.00 4.97 -0.86
N THR A 188 -2.29 6.04 -0.58
CA THR A 188 -1.83 6.41 0.76
C THR A 188 -2.26 7.81 1.18
N LEU A 189 -1.87 8.17 2.39
CA LEU A 189 -2.05 9.47 3.04
C LEU A 189 -0.75 10.27 2.99
N GLY A 190 -0.86 11.59 3.12
CA GLY A 190 0.31 12.45 3.28
C GLY A 190 1.09 12.14 4.57
N ALA A 191 2.42 12.17 4.50
CA ALA A 191 3.31 11.95 5.63
C ALA A 191 3.45 13.22 6.50
N LYS A 192 3.23 13.09 7.80
CA LYS A 192 3.46 14.16 8.78
C LYS A 192 4.96 14.45 8.88
N GLY A 193 5.34 15.69 8.60
CA GLY A 193 6.75 16.11 8.56
C GLY A 193 7.51 15.72 7.28
N GLY A 194 6.77 15.33 6.24
CA GLY A 194 7.31 14.92 4.95
C GLY A 194 7.77 13.48 4.88
N VAL A 195 7.95 13.00 3.65
CA VAL A 195 8.45 11.65 3.36
C VAL A 195 9.92 11.55 3.81
N ARG A 196 10.25 10.50 4.57
CA ARG A 196 11.60 10.27 5.06
C ARG A 196 11.86 8.80 5.38
N PRO A 197 13.12 8.35 5.32
CA PRO A 197 13.49 6.98 5.62
C PRO A 197 13.35 6.66 7.11
N ALA A 198 13.24 5.38 7.43
CA ALA A 198 13.18 4.87 8.79
C ALA A 198 13.79 3.47 8.88
N LYS A 199 14.13 3.02 10.09
CA LYS A 199 14.60 1.65 10.35
C LYS A 199 13.46 0.67 10.57
N ARG A 200 12.31 1.17 11.04
CA ARG A 200 11.11 0.35 11.27
C ARG A 200 9.86 1.12 10.87
N PHE A 201 8.90 0.39 10.35
CA PHE A 201 7.58 0.91 9.98
C PHE A 201 6.49 0.08 10.66
N LYS A 202 5.50 0.74 11.24
CA LYS A 202 4.30 0.12 11.82
C LYS A 202 3.07 0.75 11.18
N MET A 203 2.05 -0.06 10.92
CA MET A 203 0.78 0.39 10.33
C MET A 203 -0.41 -0.30 10.99
N ALA A 204 -1.54 0.40 11.03
CA ALA A 204 -2.80 -0.09 11.56
C ALA A 204 -3.97 0.41 10.73
N LEU A 205 -4.91 -0.49 10.45
CA LEU A 205 -6.21 -0.23 9.85
C LEU A 205 -7.26 -0.52 10.93
N HIS A 206 -7.97 0.51 11.40
CA HIS A 206 -8.94 0.40 12.48
C HIS A 206 -10.37 0.62 11.97
N ASP A 207 -11.23 -0.35 12.20
CA ASP A 207 -12.67 -0.27 11.95
C ASP A 207 -13.38 0.19 13.23
N PRO A 208 -13.78 1.46 13.33
CA PRO A 208 -14.41 1.99 14.54
C PRO A 208 -15.85 1.51 14.72
N VAL A 209 -16.50 1.00 13.69
CA VAL A 209 -17.89 0.52 13.72
C VAL A 209 -17.96 -0.87 14.32
N LEU A 210 -17.07 -1.77 13.90
CA LEU A 210 -17.01 -3.16 14.38
C LEU A 210 -15.97 -3.36 15.50
N GLY A 211 -15.21 -2.30 15.87
CA GLY A 211 -14.27 -2.32 16.99
C GLY A 211 -13.12 -3.29 16.79
N ARG A 212 -12.57 -3.39 15.58
CA ARG A 212 -11.49 -4.32 15.23
C ARG A 212 -10.35 -3.62 14.50
N THR A 213 -9.15 -4.21 14.55
CA THR A 213 -7.94 -3.60 13.98
C THR A 213 -7.09 -4.65 13.29
N ILE A 214 -6.57 -4.32 12.10
CA ILE A 214 -5.48 -5.04 11.46
C ILE A 214 -4.18 -4.26 11.70
N GLU A 215 -3.14 -4.93 12.15
CA GLU A 215 -1.83 -4.32 12.35
C GLU A 215 -0.73 -5.13 11.66
N HIS A 216 0.32 -4.42 11.24
CA HIS A 216 1.57 -5.03 10.81
C HIS A 216 2.73 -4.09 11.10
N SER A 217 3.91 -4.66 11.33
CA SER A 217 5.15 -3.90 11.46
C SER A 217 6.31 -4.68 10.84
N TYR A 218 7.26 -3.95 10.29
CA TYR A 218 8.46 -4.56 9.71
C TYR A 218 9.69 -3.69 9.94
N ALA A 219 10.86 -4.34 9.99
CA ALA A 219 12.17 -3.72 9.99
C ALA A 219 12.64 -3.52 8.54
N ILE A 220 13.44 -2.48 8.33
CA ILE A 220 14.02 -2.12 7.04
C ILE A 220 15.53 -2.32 7.13
N ASN A 221 16.03 -3.33 6.43
CA ASN A 221 17.46 -3.63 6.35
C ASN A 221 18.06 -3.04 5.08
N GLU A 222 18.96 -2.10 5.26
CA GLU A 222 19.64 -1.40 4.15
C GLU A 222 20.80 -2.26 3.64
N LEU A 223 20.73 -2.62 2.36
CA LEU A 223 21.84 -3.23 1.63
C LEU A 223 22.77 -2.14 1.07
N PRO A 224 24.09 -2.39 1.01
CA PRO A 224 25.00 -1.42 0.45
C PRO A 224 24.78 -1.22 -1.06
N GLU A 225 24.88 0.01 -1.51
CA GLU A 225 25.04 0.31 -2.93
C GLU A 225 26.48 0.02 -3.33
N ILE A 226 26.64 -1.02 -4.17
CA ILE A 226 27.97 -1.41 -4.67
C ILE A 226 28.04 -1.01 -6.14
N ALA A 227 28.93 -0.05 -6.45
CA ALA A 227 29.17 0.46 -7.80
C ALA A 227 30.62 0.19 -8.21
#